data_c83ec45db9a2b94d3058947910a3dc05
#
_entry.id   c83ec45db9a2b94d3058947910a3dc05
#
_cell.length_a   1.000
_cell.length_b   1.000
_cell.length_c   1.000
_cell.angle_alpha   90.00
_cell.angle_beta   90.00
_cell.angle_gamma   90.00
#
_symmetry.space_group_name_H-M   'P 1'
#
loop_
_entity.id
_entity.type
_entity.pdbx_description
1 polymer ?
#
loop_
_entity_poly.entity_id
_entity_poly.type
_entity_poly.pdbx_seq_one_letter_code
_entity_poly.pdbx_strand_id
1 'polypeptide(L)'
;MKAEQLSDALNNLDDGILEETGKLREAHKRRGGTWKRWAAAAACLWVVARALAALPRLVRNGPDPTPTRPVHIDPSLRPLKLPESLGGGFGFEGIMLYDISELGGVSPWNEAMELTRLPVYENGSYNIAGVPVGLGEAAILERLEAAARALDTEILDTEYYYGETPTGTGPVARITAHADGMKIAAYADGGIKVSFEGGLPLPESYRFTDDATDEESEAVLYYLAQRFSKLLGFSRPQLALSGDYTFSGTFHRADAVYDGGESGVEAILNYSFRCASFISNDDGNLTMIRLEDDLACARELGEYPIITAEEARTLLLNGSYITSASYEMPGEGYVAGVELAYRNSKTDEYFLPYYRFYVELPEEARDNGLKTYGVYYVPAVWGQYIANMPVYDGGFN
;
A
#
# COMPACT_ATOMS: atom_id res chain seq x y z
N MET A 1 -5.31 18.02 20.91
CA MET A 1 -3.96 18.13 20.32
C MET A 1 -3.52 19.57 20.47
N LYS A 2 -2.39 19.84 21.15
CA LYS A 2 -1.91 21.22 21.37
C LYS A 2 -1.25 21.72 20.08
N ALA A 3 -1.34 23.01 19.81
CA ALA A 3 -0.83 23.65 18.58
C ALA A 3 0.68 23.38 18.33
N GLU A 4 1.44 23.15 19.36
CA GLU A 4 2.87 22.83 19.29
C GLU A 4 3.13 21.43 18.70
N GLN A 5 2.29 20.44 18.97
CA GLN A 5 2.42 19.07 18.44
C GLN A 5 2.08 18.99 16.95
N LEU A 6 1.18 19.87 16.49
CA LEU A 6 0.88 20.02 15.07
C LEU A 6 2.04 20.70 14.32
N SER A 7 2.75 21.62 14.99
CA SER A 7 3.90 22.32 14.46
C SER A 7 5.09 21.37 14.22
N ASP A 8 5.35 20.46 15.16
CA ASP A 8 6.47 19.51 15.06
C ASP A 8 6.21 18.40 14.00
N ALA A 9 4.94 18.01 13.82
CA ALA A 9 4.56 17.09 12.74
C ALA A 9 4.65 17.77 11.36
N LEU A 10 4.38 19.06 11.27
CA LEU A 10 4.50 19.85 10.04
C LEU A 10 5.96 20.17 9.68
N ASN A 11 6.84 20.31 10.68
CA ASN A 11 8.25 20.56 10.45
C ASN A 11 9.04 19.33 9.93
N ASN A 12 8.39 18.16 9.88
CA ASN A 12 8.95 16.94 9.28
C ASN A 12 8.39 16.66 7.87
N LEU A 13 7.56 17.56 7.34
CA LEU A 13 7.11 17.52 5.95
C LEU A 13 8.06 18.35 5.09
N ASP A 14 8.38 17.84 3.91
CA ASP A 14 9.18 18.55 2.92
C ASP A 14 8.55 19.92 2.61
N ASP A 15 9.37 20.98 2.65
CA ASP A 15 8.95 22.37 2.41
C ASP A 15 8.24 22.54 1.05
N GLY A 16 8.55 21.69 0.06
CA GLY A 16 7.88 21.67 -1.24
C GLY A 16 6.39 21.32 -1.16
N ILE A 17 6.02 20.39 -0.30
CA ILE A 17 4.61 19.97 -0.10
C ILE A 17 3.79 21.07 0.57
N LEU A 18 4.42 21.81 1.49
CA LEU A 18 3.76 22.93 2.19
C LEU A 18 3.50 24.12 1.26
N GLU A 19 4.40 24.40 0.32
CA GLU A 19 4.26 25.49 -0.65
C GLU A 19 3.17 25.20 -1.70
N GLU A 20 3.04 23.95 -2.16
CA GLU A 20 2.01 23.53 -3.12
C GLU A 20 0.61 23.53 -2.52
N THR A 21 0.45 23.02 -1.29
CA THR A 21 -0.86 23.09 -0.60
C THR A 21 -1.29 24.52 -0.31
N GLY A 22 -0.34 25.45 -0.10
CA GLY A 22 -0.61 26.89 0.01
C GLY A 22 -1.17 27.49 -1.27
N LYS A 23 -0.60 27.16 -2.42
CA LYS A 23 -1.04 27.63 -3.76
C LYS A 23 -2.43 27.12 -4.12
N LEU A 24 -2.74 25.87 -3.79
CA LEU A 24 -4.08 25.28 -4.01
C LEU A 24 -5.16 25.94 -3.14
N ARG A 25 -4.87 26.32 -1.90
CA ARG A 25 -5.81 27.06 -1.04
C ARG A 25 -6.10 28.47 -1.54
N GLU A 26 -5.14 29.17 -2.13
CA GLU A 26 -5.36 30.51 -2.71
C GLU A 26 -6.15 30.48 -4.02
N ALA A 27 -5.98 29.44 -4.83
CA ALA A 27 -6.76 29.24 -6.06
C ALA A 27 -8.25 29.00 -5.78
N HIS A 28 -8.59 28.32 -4.68
CA HIS A 28 -9.98 28.08 -4.27
C HIS A 28 -10.68 29.33 -3.72
N LYS A 29 -9.95 30.30 -3.18
CA LYS A 29 -10.50 31.54 -2.59
C LYS A 29 -10.93 32.59 -3.65
N ARG A 30 -10.53 32.45 -4.91
CA ARG A 30 -10.83 33.46 -5.98
C ARG A 30 -12.07 33.17 -6.82
N ARG A 31 -12.86 32.12 -6.54
CA ARG A 31 -14.12 31.83 -7.26
C ARG A 31 -15.37 32.14 -6.44
N GLY A 32 -15.47 33.34 -5.91
CA GLY A 32 -16.68 33.88 -5.34
C GLY A 32 -17.39 34.81 -6.31
N GLY A 33 -18.44 34.35 -6.93
CA GLY A 33 -19.34 35.26 -7.65
C GLY A 33 -20.09 34.64 -8.83
N THR A 34 -21.18 33.93 -8.58
CA THR A 34 -22.34 33.92 -9.50
C THR A 34 -23.55 33.21 -8.87
N TRP A 35 -24.16 33.86 -7.89
CA TRP A 35 -25.42 33.36 -7.30
C TRP A 35 -26.63 33.46 -8.26
N LYS A 36 -26.55 34.20 -9.35
CA LYS A 36 -27.68 34.41 -10.28
C LYS A 36 -27.93 33.30 -11.30
N ARG A 37 -27.09 32.26 -11.36
CA ARG A 37 -27.29 31.10 -12.27
C ARG A 37 -27.98 29.89 -11.64
N TRP A 38 -28.19 29.90 -10.32
CA TRP A 38 -28.76 28.75 -9.59
C TRP A 38 -30.28 28.77 -9.52
N ALA A 39 -30.94 29.89 -9.80
CA ALA A 39 -32.40 29.99 -9.77
C ALA A 39 -33.08 29.28 -10.95
N ALA A 40 -32.39 29.11 -12.08
CA ALA A 40 -32.94 28.42 -13.27
C ALA A 40 -32.75 26.88 -13.18
N ALA A 41 -31.72 26.41 -12.46
CA ALA A 41 -31.46 24.96 -12.30
C ALA A 41 -32.42 24.29 -11.31
N ALA A 42 -32.94 25.02 -10.31
CA ALA A 42 -33.87 24.47 -9.31
C ALA A 42 -35.23 24.09 -9.88
N ALA A 43 -35.69 24.76 -10.95
CA ALA A 43 -36.97 24.44 -11.59
C ALA A 43 -36.91 23.17 -12.45
N CYS A 44 -35.78 22.86 -13.06
CA CYS A 44 -35.60 21.63 -13.85
C CYS A 44 -35.42 20.40 -12.97
N LEU A 45 -34.78 20.53 -11.82
CA LEU A 45 -34.59 19.42 -10.89
C LEU A 45 -35.93 18.94 -10.26
N TRP A 46 -36.90 19.82 -10.08
CA TRP A 46 -38.22 19.47 -9.54
C TRP A 46 -39.07 18.64 -10.51
N VAL A 47 -38.91 18.88 -11.79
CA VAL A 47 -39.63 18.10 -12.84
C VAL A 47 -38.99 16.73 -13.01
N VAL A 48 -37.66 16.62 -12.96
CA VAL A 48 -36.93 15.35 -13.03
C VAL A 48 -37.18 14.49 -11.79
N ALA A 49 -37.21 15.09 -10.59
CA ALA A 49 -37.52 14.36 -9.36
C ALA A 49 -38.95 13.79 -9.33
N ARG A 50 -39.92 14.48 -9.94
CA ARG A 50 -41.30 13.93 -10.08
C ARG A 50 -41.42 12.85 -11.14
N ALA A 51 -40.63 12.92 -12.21
CA ALA A 51 -40.60 11.88 -13.24
C ALA A 51 -39.95 10.58 -12.70
N LEU A 52 -38.92 10.70 -11.86
CA LEU A 52 -38.25 9.55 -11.22
C LEU A 52 -39.08 8.92 -10.10
N ALA A 53 -40.00 9.67 -9.46
CA ALA A 53 -40.90 9.13 -8.44
C ALA A 53 -42.09 8.35 -9.03
N ALA A 54 -42.34 8.48 -10.33
CA ALA A 54 -43.42 7.77 -11.05
C ALA A 54 -42.97 6.52 -11.78
N LEU A 55 -41.66 6.23 -11.86
CA LEU A 55 -41.16 4.96 -12.35
C LEU A 55 -41.39 3.90 -11.26
N PRO A 56 -42.08 2.78 -11.57
CA PRO A 56 -42.10 1.65 -10.64
C PRO A 56 -40.66 1.31 -10.34
N ARG A 57 -40.33 1.16 -9.05
CA ARG A 57 -39.05 0.62 -8.60
C ARG A 57 -38.88 -0.73 -9.30
N LEU A 58 -38.22 -0.73 -10.46
CA LEU A 58 -37.59 -1.91 -10.96
C LEU A 58 -36.54 -2.26 -9.88
N VAL A 59 -36.97 -3.16 -9.01
CA VAL A 59 -36.04 -3.90 -8.15
C VAL A 59 -34.97 -4.38 -9.10
N ARG A 60 -33.79 -3.89 -8.92
CA ARG A 60 -32.57 -4.34 -9.61
C ARG A 60 -32.25 -5.71 -9.01
N ASN A 61 -33.06 -6.71 -9.43
CA ASN A 61 -32.67 -8.11 -9.35
C ASN A 61 -31.66 -8.31 -10.49
N GLY A 62 -30.47 -7.75 -10.35
CA GLY A 62 -29.34 -8.32 -11.02
C GLY A 62 -29.21 -9.75 -10.49
N PRO A 63 -28.87 -10.74 -11.31
CA PRO A 63 -28.57 -12.06 -10.79
C PRO A 63 -27.46 -11.85 -9.76
N ASP A 64 -27.74 -12.24 -8.51
CA ASP A 64 -26.70 -12.46 -7.52
C ASP A 64 -25.60 -13.27 -8.24
N PRO A 65 -24.35 -12.85 -8.25
CA PRO A 65 -23.28 -13.67 -8.80
C PRO A 65 -23.07 -14.85 -7.86
N THR A 66 -24.03 -15.77 -7.90
CA THR A 66 -23.96 -17.01 -7.13
C THR A 66 -22.93 -17.87 -7.86
N PRO A 67 -21.78 -18.14 -7.26
CA PRO A 67 -20.82 -19.07 -7.85
C PRO A 67 -21.53 -20.39 -8.09
N THR A 68 -21.45 -20.91 -9.30
CA THR A 68 -22.05 -22.20 -9.76
C THR A 68 -21.41 -23.44 -9.09
N ARG A 69 -20.57 -23.25 -8.08
CA ARG A 69 -20.00 -24.32 -7.27
C ARG A 69 -20.85 -24.58 -6.03
N PRO A 70 -21.10 -25.86 -5.65
CA PRO A 70 -21.75 -26.18 -4.39
C PRO A 70 -20.92 -25.61 -3.26
N VAL A 71 -21.47 -24.60 -2.58
CA VAL A 71 -20.80 -23.84 -1.54
C VAL A 71 -20.80 -24.68 -0.26
N HIS A 72 -19.71 -25.37 -0.01
CA HIS A 72 -19.47 -25.94 1.32
C HIS A 72 -18.84 -24.83 2.18
N ILE A 73 -19.67 -24.22 3.04
CA ILE A 73 -19.19 -23.27 4.05
C ILE A 73 -18.42 -24.06 5.09
N ASP A 74 -17.14 -23.75 5.25
CA ASP A 74 -16.33 -24.28 6.32
C ASP A 74 -16.67 -23.51 7.61
N PRO A 75 -17.36 -24.14 8.57
CA PRO A 75 -17.81 -23.46 9.79
C PRO A 75 -16.63 -23.14 10.76
N SER A 76 -15.43 -23.63 10.49
CA SER A 76 -14.23 -23.31 11.28
C SER A 76 -13.65 -21.94 10.92
N LEU A 77 -13.97 -21.41 9.72
CA LEU A 77 -13.50 -20.09 9.28
C LEU A 77 -14.45 -19.00 9.76
N ARG A 78 -13.92 -18.01 10.45
CA ARG A 78 -14.74 -16.89 10.96
C ARG A 78 -15.02 -15.87 9.85
N PRO A 79 -16.16 -15.14 9.91
CA PRO A 79 -16.39 -13.99 9.06
C PRO A 79 -15.36 -12.89 9.32
N LEU A 80 -14.89 -12.27 8.24
CA LEU A 80 -13.93 -11.16 8.26
C LEU A 80 -14.69 -9.85 8.13
N LYS A 81 -14.26 -8.82 8.87
CA LYS A 81 -14.76 -7.45 8.71
C LYS A 81 -13.69 -6.62 8.01
N LEU A 82 -14.04 -6.03 6.87
CA LEU A 82 -13.19 -5.10 6.15
C LEU A 82 -13.24 -3.70 6.80
N PRO A 83 -12.22 -2.85 6.61
CA PRO A 83 -12.31 -1.47 7.04
C PRO A 83 -13.49 -0.78 6.35
N GLU A 84 -14.30 -0.04 7.11
CA GLU A 84 -15.48 0.67 6.58
C GLU A 84 -15.08 1.92 5.81
N SER A 85 -13.91 2.45 6.09
CA SER A 85 -13.24 3.48 5.31
C SER A 85 -11.75 3.26 5.37
N LEU A 86 -11.02 3.68 4.38
CA LEU A 86 -9.55 3.70 4.43
C LEU A 86 -9.04 4.70 5.49
N GLY A 87 -9.92 5.18 6.35
CA GLY A 87 -9.72 5.98 7.55
C GLY A 87 -8.74 7.13 7.37
N GLY A 88 -9.22 8.34 7.43
CA GLY A 88 -8.51 9.61 7.28
C GLY A 88 -7.02 9.58 7.47
N GLY A 89 -6.27 9.69 6.39
CA GLY A 89 -4.82 9.80 6.40
C GLY A 89 -4.10 8.96 5.38
N PHE A 90 -4.79 8.10 4.63
CA PHE A 90 -4.18 7.49 3.45
C PHE A 90 -4.25 8.49 2.30
N GLY A 91 -3.07 8.75 1.72
CA GLY A 91 -2.99 9.46 0.47
C GLY A 91 -3.66 8.68 -0.66
N PHE A 92 -3.74 9.30 -1.81
CA PHE A 92 -4.17 8.65 -3.04
C PHE A 92 -3.27 7.43 -3.33
N GLU A 93 -3.86 6.26 -3.40
CA GLU A 93 -3.18 5.06 -3.87
C GLU A 93 -3.36 4.97 -5.38
N GLY A 94 -2.31 5.25 -6.11
CA GLY A 94 -2.27 5.22 -7.56
C GLY A 94 -0.88 5.55 -8.05
N ILE A 95 -0.68 5.42 -9.34
CA ILE A 95 0.61 5.63 -10.01
C ILE A 95 0.43 6.48 -11.25
N MET A 96 1.43 7.25 -11.60
CA MET A 96 1.49 7.99 -12.85
C MET A 96 2.52 7.38 -13.78
N LEU A 97 2.05 6.92 -14.95
CA LEU A 97 2.86 6.28 -15.99
C LEU A 97 2.43 6.81 -17.37
N TYR A 98 3.28 6.69 -18.37
CA TYR A 98 2.86 6.89 -19.75
C TYR A 98 2.04 5.71 -20.26
N ASP A 99 2.41 4.50 -19.85
CA ASP A 99 1.70 3.26 -20.17
C ASP A 99 1.81 2.27 -19.01
N ILE A 100 0.74 1.51 -18.75
CA ILE A 100 0.70 0.54 -17.64
C ILE A 100 1.76 -0.57 -17.78
N SER A 101 2.24 -0.85 -18.99
CA SER A 101 3.31 -1.83 -19.22
C SER A 101 4.65 -1.45 -18.57
N GLU A 102 4.83 -0.18 -18.18
CA GLU A 102 6.00 0.27 -17.42
C GLU A 102 6.05 -0.34 -16.01
N LEU A 103 4.94 -0.84 -15.47
CA LEU A 103 4.94 -1.63 -14.23
C LEU A 103 5.58 -3.01 -14.35
N GLY A 104 5.82 -3.49 -15.54
CA GLY A 104 6.70 -4.59 -15.84
C GLY A 104 6.46 -5.94 -15.14
N GLY A 105 5.24 -6.33 -14.80
CA GLY A 105 4.98 -7.68 -14.25
C GLY A 105 5.65 -7.94 -12.89
N VAL A 106 5.63 -6.97 -12.02
CA VAL A 106 6.27 -6.96 -10.69
C VAL A 106 5.69 -7.99 -9.74
N SER A 107 4.38 -8.28 -9.86
CA SER A 107 3.69 -9.24 -9.02
C SER A 107 4.11 -10.68 -9.35
N PRO A 108 4.41 -11.53 -8.36
CA PRO A 108 4.68 -12.95 -8.58
C PRO A 108 3.43 -13.72 -9.04
N TRP A 109 2.24 -13.15 -8.90
CA TRP A 109 0.99 -13.77 -9.30
C TRP A 109 0.73 -13.60 -10.81
N ASN A 110 0.12 -14.62 -11.39
CA ASN A 110 -0.50 -14.54 -12.71
C ASN A 110 -1.73 -15.47 -12.77
N GLU A 111 -2.63 -15.23 -13.73
CA GLU A 111 -3.90 -15.97 -13.85
C GLU A 111 -3.74 -17.48 -14.09
N ALA A 112 -2.57 -17.93 -14.57
CA ALA A 112 -2.28 -19.36 -14.76
C ALA A 112 -1.97 -20.08 -13.43
N MET A 113 -1.77 -19.34 -12.33
CA MET A 113 -1.70 -19.90 -11.00
C MET A 113 -3.13 -20.25 -10.55
N GLU A 114 -3.55 -21.49 -10.71
CA GLU A 114 -4.89 -21.98 -10.32
C GLU A 114 -5.08 -21.99 -8.79
N LEU A 115 -4.94 -20.81 -8.16
CA LEU A 115 -5.10 -20.66 -6.72
C LEU A 115 -6.58 -20.67 -6.35
N THR A 116 -6.94 -21.54 -5.41
CA THR A 116 -8.33 -21.66 -4.92
C THR A 116 -8.49 -21.25 -3.47
N ARG A 117 -7.40 -21.15 -2.72
CA ARG A 117 -7.36 -20.75 -1.31
C ARG A 117 -6.09 -19.97 -1.03
N LEU A 118 -6.19 -19.03 -0.09
CA LEU A 118 -5.05 -18.27 0.41
C LEU A 118 -5.20 -18.03 1.92
N PRO A 119 -4.08 -17.99 2.67
CA PRO A 119 -4.13 -17.73 4.10
C PRO A 119 -4.61 -16.31 4.41
N VAL A 120 -5.30 -16.14 5.51
CA VAL A 120 -5.71 -14.86 6.07
C VAL A 120 -5.10 -14.72 7.45
N TYR A 121 -4.61 -13.53 7.77
CA TYR A 121 -3.96 -13.26 9.04
C TYR A 121 -4.72 -12.18 9.82
N GLU A 122 -4.72 -12.29 11.13
CA GLU A 122 -5.06 -11.21 12.03
C GLU A 122 -3.83 -10.32 12.20
N ASN A 123 -3.98 -9.04 11.98
CA ASN A 123 -2.90 -8.07 12.04
C ASN A 123 -2.56 -7.74 13.50
N GLY A 124 -1.44 -8.25 14.00
CA GLY A 124 -0.97 -7.97 15.36
C GLY A 124 -0.45 -6.54 15.56
N SER A 125 -0.22 -5.80 14.48
CA SER A 125 0.13 -4.38 14.50
C SER A 125 -1.07 -3.44 14.27
N TYR A 126 -2.30 -4.01 14.19
CA TYR A 126 -3.53 -3.25 13.98
C TYR A 126 -3.71 -2.12 14.99
N ASN A 127 -3.85 -0.90 14.50
CA ASN A 127 -3.87 0.27 15.34
C ASN A 127 -4.70 1.42 14.78
N ILE A 128 -5.94 1.56 15.25
CA ILE A 128 -6.80 2.72 14.97
C ILE A 128 -6.58 3.87 15.94
N ALA A 129 -5.97 3.64 17.08
CA ALA A 129 -5.85 4.64 18.16
C ALA A 129 -4.51 5.38 18.16
N GLY A 130 -3.59 5.08 17.21
CA GLY A 130 -2.25 5.66 17.19
C GLY A 130 -1.30 5.12 18.27
N VAL A 131 -1.72 4.11 19.02
CA VAL A 131 -0.86 3.46 20.03
C VAL A 131 -0.09 2.34 19.35
N PRO A 132 1.25 2.31 19.40
CA PRO A 132 2.03 1.20 18.86
C PRO A 132 1.60 -0.12 19.50
N VAL A 133 1.32 -1.08 18.64
CA VAL A 133 1.03 -2.47 18.98
C VAL A 133 1.94 -3.36 18.13
N GLY A 134 2.01 -4.64 18.44
CA GLY A 134 2.84 -5.59 17.70
C GLY A 134 3.83 -6.30 18.65
N LEU A 135 5.08 -6.37 18.23
CA LEU A 135 6.15 -7.01 19.00
C LEU A 135 6.41 -6.30 20.33
N GLY A 136 6.59 -7.07 21.39
CA GLY A 136 7.06 -6.55 22.68
C GLY A 136 8.55 -6.16 22.63
N GLU A 137 8.98 -5.34 23.61
CA GLU A 137 10.34 -4.79 23.70
C GLU A 137 11.45 -5.85 23.53
N ALA A 138 11.32 -7.01 24.19
CA ALA A 138 12.32 -8.07 24.09
C ALA A 138 12.47 -8.62 22.68
N ALA A 139 11.37 -8.79 21.94
CA ALA A 139 11.39 -9.27 20.57
C ALA A 139 11.95 -8.21 19.60
N ILE A 140 11.64 -6.93 19.83
CA ILE A 140 12.22 -5.82 19.06
C ILE A 140 13.76 -5.78 19.28
N LEU A 141 14.21 -5.90 20.52
CA LEU A 141 15.63 -5.92 20.84
C LEU A 141 16.35 -7.12 20.22
N GLU A 142 15.75 -8.31 20.27
CA GLU A 142 16.31 -9.51 19.62
C GLU A 142 16.49 -9.32 18.11
N ARG A 143 15.51 -8.73 17.44
CA ARG A 143 15.59 -8.41 16.00
C ARG A 143 16.68 -7.38 15.70
N LEU A 144 16.79 -6.35 16.54
CA LEU A 144 17.84 -5.34 16.44
C LEU A 144 19.24 -5.96 16.52
N GLU A 145 19.46 -6.79 17.54
CA GLU A 145 20.73 -7.50 17.74
C GLU A 145 21.02 -8.50 16.60
N ALA A 146 19.99 -9.18 16.10
CA ALA A 146 20.13 -10.06 14.94
C ALA A 146 20.57 -9.29 13.69
N ALA A 147 19.99 -8.11 13.46
CA ALA A 147 20.38 -7.23 12.35
C ALA A 147 21.82 -6.72 12.49
N ALA A 148 22.23 -6.31 13.70
CA ALA A 148 23.61 -5.90 13.96
C ALA A 148 24.61 -7.04 13.70
N ARG A 149 24.31 -8.26 14.17
CA ARG A 149 25.12 -9.46 13.88
C ARG A 149 25.19 -9.75 12.38
N ALA A 150 24.07 -9.62 11.66
CA ALA A 150 24.03 -9.85 10.21
C ALA A 150 24.86 -8.83 9.41
N LEU A 151 25.02 -7.63 9.95
CA LEU A 151 25.84 -6.56 9.39
C LEU A 151 27.30 -6.60 9.88
N ASP A 152 27.66 -7.59 10.69
CA ASP A 152 28.99 -7.74 11.30
C ASP A 152 29.44 -6.43 12.06
N THR A 153 28.51 -5.78 12.78
CA THR A 153 28.75 -4.53 13.51
C THR A 153 28.45 -4.67 15.01
N GLU A 154 29.12 -3.83 15.80
CA GLU A 154 28.94 -3.76 17.25
C GLU A 154 28.00 -2.61 17.63
N ILE A 155 27.06 -2.87 18.52
CA ILE A 155 26.15 -1.84 19.04
C ILE A 155 26.91 -1.02 20.08
N LEU A 156 27.04 0.28 19.84
CA LEU A 156 27.72 1.21 20.76
C LEU A 156 26.76 1.79 21.79
N ASP A 157 25.52 2.06 21.39
CA ASP A 157 24.48 2.67 22.21
C ASP A 157 23.09 2.32 21.66
N THR A 158 22.05 2.42 22.51
CA THR A 158 20.64 2.17 22.10
C THR A 158 19.72 3.25 22.63
N GLU A 159 18.78 3.66 21.77
CA GLU A 159 17.71 4.59 22.09
C GLU A 159 16.35 3.88 21.98
N TYR A 160 15.47 4.12 22.97
CA TYR A 160 14.12 3.57 23.05
C TYR A 160 13.10 4.64 22.76
N TYR A 161 12.21 4.36 21.81
CA TYR A 161 11.11 5.24 21.44
C TYR A 161 9.79 4.56 21.84
N TYR A 162 9.03 5.27 22.67
CA TYR A 162 7.77 4.79 23.20
C TYR A 162 6.61 5.44 22.48
N GLY A 163 5.55 4.68 22.30
CA GLY A 163 4.29 5.24 21.82
C GLY A 163 3.66 6.18 22.84
N GLU A 164 2.88 7.14 22.36
CA GLU A 164 2.09 8.00 23.21
C GLU A 164 0.72 7.34 23.50
N THR A 165 0.27 7.39 24.73
CA THR A 165 -1.08 6.99 25.12
C THR A 165 -1.78 8.15 25.82
N PRO A 166 -3.13 8.18 25.84
CA PRO A 166 -3.86 9.21 26.58
C PRO A 166 -3.52 9.29 28.10
N THR A 167 -2.95 8.21 28.64
CA THR A 167 -2.61 8.06 30.06
C THR A 167 -1.13 8.19 30.36
N GLY A 168 -0.28 8.42 29.35
CA GLY A 168 1.18 8.56 29.49
C GLY A 168 1.99 7.80 28.45
N THR A 169 3.19 7.35 28.83
CA THR A 169 4.08 6.60 27.95
C THR A 169 3.49 5.20 27.65
N GLY A 170 3.38 4.90 26.37
CA GLY A 170 2.89 3.62 25.85
C GLY A 170 4.00 2.57 25.73
N PRO A 171 3.74 1.47 25.01
CA PRO A 171 4.72 0.42 24.75
C PRO A 171 5.86 0.94 23.86
N VAL A 172 6.95 0.19 23.82
CA VAL A 172 8.07 0.48 22.90
C VAL A 172 7.58 0.36 21.46
N ALA A 173 7.75 1.41 20.71
CA ALA A 173 7.41 1.48 19.28
C ALA A 173 8.61 1.13 18.38
N ARG A 174 9.80 1.48 18.86
CA ARG A 174 11.06 1.31 18.11
C ARG A 174 12.25 1.32 19.07
N ILE A 175 13.24 0.50 18.78
CA ILE A 175 14.57 0.58 19.39
C ILE A 175 15.56 0.90 18.27
N THR A 176 16.43 1.90 18.49
CA THR A 176 17.45 2.28 17.53
C THR A 176 18.82 2.06 18.17
N ALA A 177 19.68 1.30 17.50
CA ALA A 177 21.09 1.14 17.85
C ALA A 177 21.96 2.10 17.02
N HIS A 178 22.95 2.71 17.68
CA HIS A 178 24.05 3.40 17.03
C HIS A 178 25.22 2.44 16.90
N ALA A 179 25.81 2.38 15.70
CA ALA A 179 26.98 1.59 15.39
C ALA A 179 27.97 2.44 14.58
N ASP A 180 29.17 1.93 14.29
CA ASP A 180 30.13 2.69 13.53
C ASP A 180 29.64 2.98 12.10
N GLY A 181 29.46 4.27 11.80
CA GLY A 181 28.98 4.75 10.50
C GLY A 181 27.51 4.41 10.14
N MET A 182 26.71 3.86 11.07
CA MET A 182 25.32 3.52 10.77
C MET A 182 24.41 3.56 12.00
N LYS A 183 23.09 3.59 11.72
CA LYS A 183 22.02 3.38 12.70
C LYS A 183 21.14 2.23 12.26
N ILE A 184 20.79 1.36 13.20
CA ILE A 184 19.90 0.24 12.98
C ILE A 184 18.67 0.46 13.85
N ALA A 185 17.47 0.47 13.25
CA ALA A 185 16.23 0.60 13.98
C ALA A 185 15.37 -0.65 13.77
N ALA A 186 14.85 -1.21 14.85
CA ALA A 186 13.84 -2.28 14.83
C ALA A 186 12.53 -1.73 15.37
N TYR A 187 11.43 -2.10 14.71
CA TYR A 187 10.09 -1.57 14.95
C TYR A 187 9.16 -2.62 15.54
N ALA A 188 8.12 -2.16 16.23
CA ALA A 188 7.09 -3.04 16.80
C ALA A 188 6.28 -3.81 15.75
N ASP A 189 6.19 -3.32 14.51
CA ASP A 189 5.55 -4.02 13.38
C ASP A 189 6.42 -5.13 12.76
N GLY A 190 7.65 -5.28 13.22
CA GLY A 190 8.60 -6.27 12.71
C GLY A 190 9.62 -5.71 11.71
N GLY A 191 9.43 -4.50 11.22
CA GLY A 191 10.33 -3.85 10.27
C GLY A 191 11.73 -3.58 10.84
N ILE A 192 12.74 -3.58 9.96
CA ILE A 192 14.12 -3.17 10.25
C ILE A 192 14.51 -2.04 9.28
N LYS A 193 15.17 -1.02 9.82
CA LYS A 193 15.73 0.07 9.04
C LYS A 193 17.21 0.23 9.36
N VAL A 194 18.06 0.19 8.35
CA VAL A 194 19.49 0.52 8.46
C VAL A 194 19.75 1.83 7.74
N SER A 195 20.34 2.80 8.40
CA SER A 195 20.70 4.09 7.81
C SER A 195 22.21 4.27 7.87
N PHE A 196 22.85 4.56 6.76
CA PHE A 196 24.31 4.76 6.65
C PHE A 196 24.63 6.25 6.74
N GLU A 197 25.49 6.63 7.70
CA GLU A 197 25.91 8.02 7.87
C GLU A 197 26.80 8.46 6.70
N GLY A 198 26.40 9.52 6.01
CA GLY A 198 27.08 9.98 4.80
C GLY A 198 26.89 9.12 3.55
N GLY A 199 26.14 8.03 3.66
CA GLY A 199 25.93 7.07 2.57
C GLY A 199 27.09 6.08 2.42
N LEU A 200 26.76 4.86 2.03
CA LEU A 200 27.71 3.78 1.76
C LEU A 200 28.05 3.76 0.27
N PRO A 201 29.31 4.07 -0.13
CA PRO A 201 29.71 4.06 -1.51
C PRO A 201 29.52 2.67 -2.14
N LEU A 202 29.01 2.62 -3.35
CA LEU A 202 28.95 1.42 -4.17
C LEU A 202 30.16 1.36 -5.12
N PRO A 203 30.53 0.16 -5.62
CA PRO A 203 31.54 0.03 -6.67
C PRO A 203 31.14 0.87 -7.90
N GLU A 204 32.11 1.51 -8.55
CA GLU A 204 31.93 2.40 -9.71
C GLU A 204 31.15 1.77 -10.89
N SER A 205 31.11 0.42 -10.94
CA SER A 205 30.34 -0.31 -11.95
C SER A 205 28.83 -0.29 -11.75
N TYR A 206 28.34 0.16 -10.59
CA TYR A 206 26.92 0.20 -10.27
C TYR A 206 26.41 1.63 -10.27
N ARG A 207 25.37 1.85 -11.07
CA ARG A 207 24.63 3.11 -11.05
C ARG A 207 23.37 2.92 -10.22
N PHE A 208 23.22 3.70 -9.17
CA PHE A 208 22.09 3.62 -8.24
C PHE A 208 21.46 5.00 -8.07
N THR A 209 20.75 5.43 -9.11
CA THR A 209 20.08 6.73 -9.21
C THR A 209 18.70 6.53 -9.86
N ASP A 210 17.79 7.47 -9.69
CA ASP A 210 16.43 7.40 -10.27
C ASP A 210 16.43 7.35 -11.80
N ASP A 211 17.47 7.85 -12.46
CA ASP A 211 17.63 7.85 -13.91
C ASP A 211 18.37 6.60 -14.45
N ALA A 212 18.66 5.61 -13.58
CA ALA A 212 19.23 4.33 -14.01
C ALA A 212 18.23 3.56 -14.88
N THR A 213 18.75 2.83 -15.86
CA THR A 213 17.94 1.89 -16.65
C THR A 213 17.51 0.69 -15.79
N ASP A 214 16.54 -0.08 -16.25
CA ASP A 214 16.12 -1.29 -15.55
C ASP A 214 17.26 -2.32 -15.43
N GLU A 215 18.09 -2.47 -16.46
CA GLU A 215 19.27 -3.33 -16.44
C GLU A 215 20.31 -2.87 -15.40
N GLU A 216 20.53 -1.56 -15.27
CA GLU A 216 21.41 -0.99 -14.25
C GLU A 216 20.84 -1.20 -12.85
N SER A 217 19.53 -1.02 -12.67
CA SER A 217 18.82 -1.26 -11.41
C SER A 217 18.85 -2.74 -11.03
N GLU A 218 18.56 -3.64 -11.96
CA GLU A 218 18.71 -5.08 -11.73
C GLU A 218 20.10 -5.44 -11.22
N ALA A 219 21.14 -4.94 -11.89
CA ALA A 219 22.53 -5.25 -11.53
C ALA A 219 22.86 -4.79 -10.11
N VAL A 220 22.48 -3.56 -9.74
CA VAL A 220 22.77 -3.01 -8.41
C VAL A 220 21.93 -3.71 -7.33
N LEU A 221 20.65 -4.02 -7.59
CA LEU A 221 19.80 -4.70 -6.62
C LEU A 221 20.26 -6.15 -6.36
N TYR A 222 20.67 -6.87 -7.38
CA TYR A 222 21.28 -8.19 -7.18
C TYR A 222 22.57 -8.12 -6.37
N TYR A 223 23.44 -7.12 -6.64
CA TYR A 223 24.61 -6.89 -5.84
C TYR A 223 24.27 -6.59 -4.37
N LEU A 224 23.31 -5.72 -4.12
CA LEU A 224 22.87 -5.36 -2.78
C LEU A 224 22.22 -6.55 -2.06
N ALA A 225 21.38 -7.31 -2.74
CA ALA A 225 20.79 -8.53 -2.19
C ALA A 225 21.83 -9.57 -1.78
N GLN A 226 22.88 -9.73 -2.57
CA GLN A 226 24.02 -10.61 -2.21
C GLN A 226 24.84 -10.06 -1.04
N ARG A 227 25.18 -8.77 -1.09
CA ARG A 227 25.98 -8.11 -0.06
C ARG A 227 25.32 -8.15 1.31
N PHE A 228 24.01 -7.96 1.36
CA PHE A 228 23.23 -7.95 2.58
C PHE A 228 22.42 -9.24 2.81
N SER A 229 22.82 -10.34 2.17
CA SER A 229 22.09 -11.61 2.23
C SER A 229 21.85 -12.13 3.64
N LYS A 230 22.79 -11.94 4.57
CA LYS A 230 22.61 -12.31 5.99
C LYS A 230 21.53 -11.48 6.68
N LEU A 231 21.39 -10.18 6.35
CA LEU A 231 20.38 -9.30 6.88
C LEU A 231 19.00 -9.63 6.31
N LEU A 232 18.91 -9.83 5.00
CA LEU A 232 17.67 -10.10 4.30
C LEU A 232 17.13 -11.49 4.63
N GLY A 233 18.02 -12.48 4.73
CA GLY A 233 17.64 -13.88 4.95
C GLY A 233 16.78 -14.47 3.84
N PHE A 234 16.87 -13.91 2.61
CA PHE A 234 16.16 -14.40 1.43
C PHE A 234 16.89 -15.57 0.81
N SER A 235 16.15 -16.66 0.57
CA SER A 235 16.70 -17.89 -0.04
C SER A 235 16.78 -17.78 -1.57
N ARG A 236 15.81 -17.11 -2.17
CA ARG A 236 15.66 -16.89 -3.62
C ARG A 236 15.27 -15.44 -3.91
N PRO A 237 16.21 -14.49 -3.82
CA PRO A 237 15.91 -13.09 -4.07
C PRO A 237 15.31 -12.87 -5.46
N GLN A 238 14.17 -12.18 -5.51
CA GLN A 238 13.49 -11.74 -6.71
C GLN A 238 13.41 -10.22 -6.70
N LEU A 239 13.44 -9.62 -7.88
CA LEU A 239 13.37 -8.17 -8.02
C LEU A 239 11.94 -7.74 -8.36
N ALA A 240 11.54 -6.64 -7.79
CA ALA A 240 10.34 -5.90 -8.13
C ALA A 240 10.77 -4.51 -8.58
N LEU A 241 10.96 -4.33 -9.89
CA LEU A 241 11.31 -3.04 -10.47
C LEU A 241 10.04 -2.24 -10.66
N SER A 242 9.95 -1.09 -10.00
CA SER A 242 8.79 -0.23 -10.09
C SER A 242 9.19 1.23 -9.91
N GLY A 243 8.25 2.11 -10.15
CA GLY A 243 8.39 3.54 -9.97
C GLY A 243 7.19 4.25 -10.55
N ASP A 244 7.16 5.55 -10.38
CA ASP A 244 6.14 6.41 -10.96
C ASP A 244 6.71 7.78 -11.31
N TYR A 245 5.94 8.54 -12.06
CA TYR A 245 6.30 9.91 -12.42
C TYR A 245 5.62 10.91 -11.49
N THR A 246 6.35 11.95 -11.12
CA THR A 246 5.74 13.15 -10.54
C THR A 246 4.88 13.88 -11.56
N PHE A 247 4.08 14.84 -11.13
CA PHE A 247 3.31 15.73 -11.99
C PHE A 247 4.17 16.49 -13.02
N SER A 248 5.43 16.74 -12.72
CA SER A 248 6.41 17.38 -13.61
C SER A 248 7.03 16.44 -14.63
N GLY A 249 6.78 15.13 -14.53
CA GLY A 249 7.36 14.12 -15.42
C GLY A 249 8.74 13.62 -14.97
N THR A 250 9.13 13.86 -13.72
CA THR A 250 10.34 13.25 -13.14
C THR A 250 9.99 11.86 -12.66
N PHE A 251 10.75 10.86 -13.09
CA PHE A 251 10.59 9.49 -12.63
C PHE A 251 11.29 9.27 -11.29
N HIS A 252 10.64 8.55 -10.40
CA HIS A 252 11.21 8.08 -9.12
C HIS A 252 11.08 6.57 -9.05
N ARG A 253 12.20 5.91 -8.81
CA ARG A 253 12.22 4.45 -8.64
C ARG A 253 11.72 4.05 -7.26
N ALA A 254 10.91 2.99 -7.23
CA ALA A 254 10.40 2.35 -6.03
C ALA A 254 10.72 0.84 -6.03
N ASP A 255 11.93 0.51 -6.43
CA ASP A 255 12.40 -0.86 -6.59
C ASP A 255 12.51 -1.57 -5.24
N ALA A 256 12.19 -2.87 -5.24
CA ALA A 256 12.30 -3.71 -4.06
C ALA A 256 12.88 -5.10 -4.41
N VAL A 257 13.34 -5.79 -3.37
CA VAL A 257 13.75 -7.19 -3.43
C VAL A 257 12.91 -7.98 -2.44
N TYR A 258 12.40 -9.14 -2.84
CA TYR A 258 11.65 -10.05 -1.99
C TYR A 258 12.14 -11.49 -2.15
N ASP A 259 11.77 -12.39 -1.24
CA ASP A 259 12.09 -13.82 -1.39
C ASP A 259 11.04 -14.50 -2.27
N GLY A 260 11.44 -15.14 -3.36
CA GLY A 260 10.57 -15.91 -4.24
C GLY A 260 9.93 -17.13 -3.58
N GLY A 261 10.37 -17.51 -2.38
CA GLY A 261 9.80 -18.64 -1.62
C GLY A 261 9.88 -19.99 -2.32
N GLU A 262 9.28 -21.03 -1.75
CA GLU A 262 9.24 -22.38 -2.31
C GLU A 262 7.98 -22.66 -3.17
N SER A 263 6.97 -21.79 -3.06
CA SER A 263 5.69 -21.89 -3.78
C SER A 263 5.21 -20.54 -4.27
N GLY A 264 4.24 -20.53 -5.21
CA GLY A 264 3.61 -19.30 -5.68
C GLY A 264 2.86 -18.56 -4.56
N VAL A 265 2.25 -19.27 -3.61
CA VAL A 265 1.60 -18.66 -2.44
C VAL A 265 2.63 -17.95 -1.58
N GLU A 266 3.75 -18.62 -1.28
CA GLU A 266 4.83 -18.01 -0.48
C GLU A 266 5.45 -16.79 -1.18
N ALA A 267 5.63 -16.84 -2.50
CA ALA A 267 6.08 -15.69 -3.28
C ALA A 267 5.13 -14.48 -3.15
N ILE A 268 3.81 -14.70 -3.23
CA ILE A 268 2.79 -13.66 -3.07
C ILE A 268 2.83 -13.07 -1.65
N LEU A 269 2.97 -13.91 -0.63
CA LEU A 269 3.09 -13.46 0.75
C LEU A 269 4.36 -12.63 0.97
N ASN A 270 5.50 -13.14 0.51
CA ASN A 270 6.78 -12.45 0.64
C ASN A 270 6.80 -11.11 -0.12
N TYR A 271 6.25 -11.09 -1.34
CA TYR A 271 6.09 -9.85 -2.11
C TYR A 271 5.24 -8.80 -1.37
N SER A 272 4.21 -9.24 -0.65
CA SER A 272 3.28 -8.34 0.04
C SER A 272 3.75 -7.91 1.43
N PHE A 273 4.51 -8.75 2.15
CA PHE A 273 4.79 -8.57 3.58
C PHE A 273 6.26 -8.59 3.95
N ARG A 274 7.12 -9.14 3.08
CA ARG A 274 8.53 -9.32 3.39
C ARG A 274 9.40 -8.90 2.22
N CYS A 275 9.57 -7.61 2.08
CA CYS A 275 10.40 -7.03 1.04
C CYS A 275 11.47 -6.11 1.62
N ALA A 276 12.52 -5.90 0.85
CA ALA A 276 13.60 -4.98 1.15
C ALA A 276 13.68 -3.89 0.08
N SER A 277 13.66 -2.63 0.50
CA SER A 277 13.97 -1.49 -0.35
C SER A 277 15.34 -0.92 -0.01
N PHE A 278 16.03 -0.44 -1.03
CA PHE A 278 17.31 0.20 -0.94
C PHE A 278 17.17 1.63 -1.45
N ILE A 279 17.67 2.60 -0.71
CA ILE A 279 17.51 4.02 -1.02
C ILE A 279 18.90 4.64 -1.19
N SER A 280 19.12 5.31 -2.31
CA SER A 280 20.35 6.06 -2.60
C SER A 280 20.18 7.55 -2.32
N ASN A 281 21.30 8.27 -2.36
CA ASN A 281 21.32 9.72 -2.52
C ASN A 281 21.64 10.10 -3.98
N ASP A 282 21.67 11.40 -4.26
CA ASP A 282 21.97 11.93 -5.60
C ASP A 282 23.35 11.52 -6.14
N ASP A 283 24.29 11.18 -5.26
CA ASP A 283 25.61 10.68 -5.62
C ASP A 283 25.63 9.17 -5.91
N GLY A 284 24.49 8.48 -5.80
CA GLY A 284 24.37 7.04 -5.99
C GLY A 284 24.90 6.20 -4.82
N ASN A 285 25.14 6.79 -3.66
CA ASN A 285 25.55 6.06 -2.45
C ASN A 285 24.30 5.48 -1.75
N LEU A 286 24.41 4.27 -1.24
CA LEU A 286 23.33 3.66 -0.45
C LEU A 286 23.20 4.38 0.90
N THR A 287 22.07 5.03 1.14
CA THR A 287 21.80 5.73 2.40
C THR A 287 20.95 4.93 3.36
N MET A 288 20.10 4.02 2.85
CA MET A 288 19.17 3.28 3.69
C MET A 288 18.83 1.90 3.10
N ILE A 289 18.66 0.94 4.00
CA ILE A 289 17.96 -0.33 3.75
C ILE A 289 16.74 -0.35 4.63
N ARG A 290 15.57 -0.64 4.06
CA ARG A 290 14.35 -0.93 4.78
C ARG A 290 13.96 -2.37 4.49
N LEU A 291 13.81 -3.18 5.52
CA LEU A 291 13.29 -4.54 5.47
C LEU A 291 11.94 -4.54 6.18
N GLU A 292 10.89 -4.87 5.46
CA GLU A 292 9.55 -5.06 5.99
C GLU A 292 9.33 -6.52 6.37
N ASP A 293 8.56 -6.76 7.43
CA ASP A 293 8.19 -8.10 7.90
C ASP A 293 6.88 -8.03 8.71
N ASP A 294 5.81 -7.64 8.02
CA ASP A 294 4.50 -7.40 8.65
C ASP A 294 3.89 -8.66 9.26
N LEU A 295 4.30 -9.85 8.79
CA LEU A 295 3.86 -11.12 9.37
C LEU A 295 4.56 -11.48 10.68
N ALA A 296 5.61 -10.76 11.08
CA ALA A 296 6.35 -11.03 12.33
C ALA A 296 5.48 -10.97 13.60
N CYS A 297 4.41 -10.18 13.57
CA CYS A 297 3.44 -10.06 14.66
C CYS A 297 2.03 -10.51 14.27
N ALA A 298 1.82 -11.04 13.07
CA ALA A 298 0.53 -11.51 12.60
C ALA A 298 0.21 -12.93 13.09
N ARG A 299 -1.07 -13.26 13.17
CA ARG A 299 -1.56 -14.59 13.52
C ARG A 299 -2.40 -15.16 12.39
N GLU A 300 -2.01 -16.29 11.84
CA GLU A 300 -2.79 -16.98 10.82
C GLU A 300 -4.15 -17.43 11.36
N LEU A 301 -5.20 -17.16 10.59
CA LEU A 301 -6.59 -17.53 10.88
C LEU A 301 -7.02 -18.79 10.12
N GLY A 302 -6.29 -19.15 9.07
CA GLY A 302 -6.52 -20.29 8.20
C GLY A 302 -6.57 -19.90 6.74
N GLU A 303 -6.75 -20.90 5.89
CA GLU A 303 -6.85 -20.73 4.46
C GLU A 303 -8.29 -20.52 4.01
N TYR A 304 -8.57 -19.35 3.44
CA TYR A 304 -9.89 -18.99 2.95
C TYR A 304 -10.00 -19.26 1.44
N PRO A 305 -11.15 -19.75 0.97
CA PRO A 305 -11.39 -19.89 -0.46
C PRO A 305 -11.45 -18.51 -1.12
N ILE A 306 -10.88 -18.41 -2.33
CA ILE A 306 -10.84 -17.17 -3.10
C ILE A 306 -11.63 -17.30 -4.40
N ILE A 307 -12.15 -16.17 -4.88
CA ILE A 307 -12.76 -16.01 -6.20
C ILE A 307 -11.68 -15.94 -7.27
N THR A 308 -12.09 -16.07 -8.52
CA THR A 308 -11.21 -15.87 -9.68
C THR A 308 -11.05 -14.36 -10.01
N ALA A 309 -10.05 -14.01 -10.81
CA ALA A 309 -9.87 -12.63 -11.29
C ALA A 309 -11.07 -12.14 -12.12
N GLU A 310 -11.73 -13.03 -12.88
CA GLU A 310 -12.92 -12.70 -13.67
C GLU A 310 -14.13 -12.41 -12.77
N GLU A 311 -14.35 -13.21 -11.72
CA GLU A 311 -15.38 -12.93 -10.71
C GLU A 311 -15.09 -11.61 -9.98
N ALA A 312 -13.83 -11.33 -9.66
CA ALA A 312 -13.42 -10.05 -9.07
C ALA A 312 -13.64 -8.86 -10.02
N ARG A 313 -13.35 -9.02 -11.32
CA ARG A 313 -13.67 -8.01 -12.34
C ARG A 313 -15.16 -7.70 -12.38
N THR A 314 -16.00 -8.73 -12.28
CA THR A 314 -17.45 -8.56 -12.20
C THR A 314 -17.88 -7.76 -10.97
N LEU A 315 -17.28 -8.03 -9.81
CA LEU A 315 -17.51 -7.27 -8.58
C LEU A 315 -17.05 -5.81 -8.71
N LEU A 316 -15.87 -5.58 -9.30
CA LEU A 316 -15.36 -4.23 -9.60
C LEU A 316 -16.38 -3.42 -10.41
N LEU A 317 -16.87 -3.99 -11.52
CA LEU A 317 -17.84 -3.32 -12.41
C LEU A 317 -19.20 -3.07 -11.75
N ASN A 318 -19.53 -3.83 -10.72
CA ASN A 318 -20.76 -3.66 -9.92
C ASN A 318 -20.59 -2.73 -8.72
N GLY A 319 -19.41 -2.08 -8.55
CA GLY A 319 -19.15 -1.15 -7.47
C GLY A 319 -18.76 -1.81 -6.13
N SER A 320 -18.40 -3.10 -6.14
CA SER A 320 -17.96 -3.83 -4.93
C SER A 320 -16.44 -3.77 -4.80
N TYR A 321 -15.90 -2.61 -4.39
CA TYR A 321 -14.46 -2.37 -4.24
C TYR A 321 -14.17 -1.34 -3.14
N ILE A 322 -12.92 -1.30 -2.71
CA ILE A 322 -12.35 -0.28 -1.86
C ILE A 322 -11.35 0.53 -2.72
N THR A 323 -11.37 1.85 -2.62
CA THR A 323 -10.40 2.71 -3.33
C THR A 323 -10.14 3.99 -2.55
N SER A 324 -8.95 4.54 -2.69
CA SER A 324 -8.61 5.90 -2.26
C SER A 324 -8.71 6.92 -3.40
N ALA A 325 -9.05 6.48 -4.63
CA ALA A 325 -9.34 7.37 -5.74
C ALA A 325 -10.65 8.13 -5.50
N SER A 326 -10.65 9.43 -5.83
CA SER A 326 -11.82 10.30 -5.67
C SER A 326 -12.90 10.06 -6.73
N TYR A 327 -12.75 9.02 -7.53
CA TYR A 327 -13.56 8.79 -8.72
C TYR A 327 -14.23 7.42 -8.65
N GLU A 328 -15.48 7.37 -9.08
CA GLU A 328 -16.14 6.12 -9.40
C GLU A 328 -15.37 5.43 -10.54
N MET A 329 -15.36 4.10 -10.54
CA MET A 329 -14.75 3.31 -11.60
C MET A 329 -15.34 3.71 -12.97
N PRO A 330 -14.53 4.23 -13.92
CA PRO A 330 -15.04 4.87 -15.13
C PRO A 330 -15.60 3.89 -16.17
N GLY A 331 -15.37 2.60 -16.00
CA GLY A 331 -15.88 1.53 -16.85
C GLY A 331 -14.81 0.51 -17.25
N GLU A 332 -15.25 -0.62 -17.79
CA GLU A 332 -14.40 -1.77 -18.09
C GLU A 332 -13.21 -1.42 -19.02
N GLY A 333 -13.43 -0.53 -19.99
CA GLY A 333 -12.40 -0.13 -20.94
C GLY A 333 -11.21 0.63 -20.34
N TYR A 334 -11.31 1.03 -19.07
CA TYR A 334 -10.25 1.72 -18.33
C TYR A 334 -9.47 0.81 -17.39
N VAL A 335 -9.85 -0.47 -17.25
CA VAL A 335 -9.10 -1.44 -16.47
C VAL A 335 -7.83 -1.82 -17.23
N ALA A 336 -6.70 -1.32 -16.75
CA ALA A 336 -5.41 -1.46 -17.41
C ALA A 336 -4.60 -2.67 -16.92
N GLY A 337 -4.81 -3.11 -15.67
CA GLY A 337 -4.10 -4.24 -15.10
C GLY A 337 -4.80 -4.81 -13.87
N VAL A 338 -4.43 -6.04 -13.52
CA VAL A 338 -4.88 -6.72 -12.30
C VAL A 338 -3.76 -7.56 -11.73
N GLU A 339 -3.67 -7.59 -10.42
CA GLU A 339 -2.78 -8.49 -9.69
C GLU A 339 -3.44 -8.97 -8.39
N LEU A 340 -3.01 -10.11 -7.90
CA LEU A 340 -3.44 -10.65 -6.61
C LEU A 340 -2.36 -10.33 -5.57
N ALA A 341 -2.69 -9.53 -4.58
CA ALA A 341 -1.77 -9.07 -3.55
C ALA A 341 -2.50 -8.92 -2.21
N TYR A 342 -1.75 -8.87 -1.13
CA TYR A 342 -2.28 -8.49 0.17
C TYR A 342 -2.12 -6.99 0.38
N ARG A 343 -3.08 -6.41 1.06
CA ARG A 343 -2.97 -5.06 1.59
C ARG A 343 -2.44 -5.16 3.03
N ASN A 344 -1.35 -4.46 3.30
CA ASN A 344 -0.61 -4.53 4.58
C ASN A 344 -0.72 -3.24 5.41
N SER A 345 -1.86 -2.54 5.33
CA SER A 345 -2.06 -1.33 6.11
C SER A 345 -2.16 -1.63 7.62
N LYS A 346 -1.55 -0.78 8.43
CA LYS A 346 -1.63 -0.85 9.90
C LYS A 346 -3.05 -0.61 10.44
N THR A 347 -3.95 -0.10 9.61
CA THR A 347 -5.36 0.13 9.95
C THR A 347 -6.28 -1.00 9.51
N ASP A 348 -5.76 -2.00 8.83
CA ASP A 348 -6.50 -3.20 8.47
C ASP A 348 -6.43 -4.22 9.62
N GLU A 349 -7.58 -4.63 10.16
CA GLU A 349 -7.65 -5.65 11.23
C GLU A 349 -7.17 -7.01 10.75
N TYR A 350 -7.35 -7.27 9.44
CA TYR A 350 -6.97 -8.53 8.81
C TYR A 350 -6.13 -8.26 7.56
N PHE A 351 -5.06 -9.02 7.41
CA PHE A 351 -4.37 -9.15 6.14
C PHE A 351 -5.05 -10.25 5.34
N LEU A 352 -5.78 -9.86 4.31
CA LEU A 352 -6.46 -10.77 3.39
C LEU A 352 -6.07 -10.45 1.94
N PRO A 353 -6.18 -11.44 1.02
CA PRO A 353 -5.86 -11.20 -0.37
C PRO A 353 -6.93 -10.35 -1.04
N TYR A 354 -6.48 -9.46 -1.93
CA TYR A 354 -7.29 -8.64 -2.81
C TYR A 354 -6.85 -8.80 -4.25
N TYR A 355 -7.78 -8.72 -5.19
CA TYR A 355 -7.46 -8.35 -6.55
C TYR A 355 -7.30 -6.83 -6.61
N ARG A 356 -6.09 -6.38 -6.90
CA ARG A 356 -5.71 -4.98 -7.05
C ARG A 356 -5.81 -4.63 -8.53
N PHE A 357 -6.79 -3.82 -8.89
CA PHE A 357 -6.98 -3.34 -10.25
C PHE A 357 -6.37 -1.97 -10.43
N TYR A 358 -5.61 -1.80 -11.49
CA TYR A 358 -5.12 -0.51 -11.95
C TYR A 358 -6.09 0.03 -12.99
N VAL A 359 -6.70 1.18 -12.70
CA VAL A 359 -7.74 1.77 -13.54
C VAL A 359 -7.28 3.14 -13.98
N GLU A 360 -7.19 3.36 -15.29
CA GLU A 360 -6.89 4.67 -15.86
C GLU A 360 -7.98 5.67 -15.46
N LEU A 361 -7.58 6.82 -14.94
CA LEU A 361 -8.48 7.90 -14.51
C LEU A 361 -8.49 9.01 -15.56
N PRO A 362 -9.49 9.05 -16.47
CA PRO A 362 -9.54 10.03 -17.54
C PRO A 362 -9.66 11.47 -17.04
N GLU A 363 -10.22 11.69 -15.84
CA GLU A 363 -10.32 13.00 -15.18
C GLU A 363 -8.96 13.56 -14.76
N GLU A 364 -7.96 12.69 -14.61
CA GLU A 364 -6.59 13.03 -14.24
C GLU A 364 -5.62 13.06 -15.43
N ALA A 365 -6.15 13.02 -16.68
CA ALA A 365 -5.33 13.07 -17.89
C ALA A 365 -4.48 14.35 -17.93
N ARG A 366 -3.22 14.23 -18.36
CA ARG A 366 -2.24 15.30 -18.38
C ARG A 366 -1.85 15.71 -19.79
N ASP A 367 -1.55 17.01 -19.99
CA ASP A 367 -1.13 17.54 -21.29
C ASP A 367 0.22 16.96 -21.77
N ASN A 368 1.06 16.49 -20.85
CA ASN A 368 2.35 15.86 -21.16
C ASN A 368 2.24 14.37 -21.54
N GLY A 369 1.03 13.81 -21.58
CA GLY A 369 0.76 12.43 -21.95
C GLY A 369 0.86 11.42 -20.78
N LEU A 370 1.21 11.87 -19.58
CA LEU A 370 1.14 11.03 -18.39
C LEU A 370 -0.32 10.68 -18.06
N LYS A 371 -0.53 9.43 -17.70
CA LYS A 371 -1.80 8.89 -17.23
C LYS A 371 -1.73 8.60 -15.74
N THR A 372 -2.81 8.84 -15.04
CA THR A 372 -2.97 8.45 -13.65
C THR A 372 -3.77 7.16 -13.60
N TYR A 373 -3.23 6.14 -12.93
CA TYR A 373 -3.91 4.88 -12.67
C TYR A 373 -4.25 4.82 -11.18
N GLY A 374 -5.55 4.88 -10.86
CA GLY A 374 -6.03 4.66 -9.50
C GLY A 374 -6.06 3.18 -9.17
N VAL A 375 -5.86 2.87 -7.88
CA VAL A 375 -5.94 1.49 -7.38
C VAL A 375 -7.32 1.22 -6.81
N TYR A 376 -7.91 0.10 -7.24
CA TYR A 376 -9.21 -0.40 -6.79
C TYR A 376 -9.05 -1.82 -6.27
N TYR A 377 -9.38 -2.05 -5.00
CA TYR A 377 -9.22 -3.34 -4.34
C TYR A 377 -10.55 -4.08 -4.26
N VAL A 378 -10.61 -5.26 -4.84
CA VAL A 378 -11.73 -6.19 -4.68
C VAL A 378 -11.28 -7.33 -3.78
N PRO A 379 -11.99 -7.61 -2.66
CA PRO A 379 -11.62 -8.74 -1.80
C PRO A 379 -11.62 -10.05 -2.58
N ALA A 380 -10.52 -10.78 -2.51
CA ALA A 380 -10.41 -12.07 -3.19
C ALA A 380 -11.11 -13.20 -2.42
N VAL A 381 -11.26 -13.07 -1.11
CA VAL A 381 -11.96 -14.04 -0.27
C VAL A 381 -13.46 -14.12 -0.66
N TRP A 382 -14.02 -15.30 -0.69
CA TRP A 382 -15.45 -15.51 -0.98
C TRP A 382 -16.35 -14.63 -0.11
N GLY A 383 -17.32 -13.94 -0.72
CA GLY A 383 -18.19 -12.98 -0.06
C GLY A 383 -18.93 -13.49 1.17
N GLN A 384 -19.20 -14.80 1.27
CA GLN A 384 -19.83 -15.43 2.44
C GLN A 384 -18.97 -15.38 3.71
N TYR A 385 -17.66 -15.16 3.57
CA TYR A 385 -16.74 -14.99 4.69
C TYR A 385 -16.45 -13.51 4.98
N ILE A 386 -17.08 -12.59 4.27
CA ILE A 386 -16.93 -11.15 4.47
C ILE A 386 -18.22 -10.58 5.01
N ALA A 387 -18.16 -10.03 6.23
CA ALA A 387 -19.34 -9.54 6.94
C ALA A 387 -19.91 -8.25 6.34
N ASN A 388 -19.05 -7.44 5.71
CA ASN A 388 -19.38 -6.13 5.13
C ASN A 388 -18.72 -5.96 3.77
N MET A 389 -19.20 -6.69 2.73
CA MET A 389 -18.70 -6.49 1.37
C MET A 389 -18.75 -5.00 1.02
N PRO A 390 -17.66 -4.44 0.49
CA PRO A 390 -17.62 -3.04 0.15
C PRO A 390 -18.61 -2.74 -0.98
N VAL A 391 -19.24 -1.57 -0.88
CA VAL A 391 -20.08 -0.99 -1.93
C VAL A 391 -19.67 0.47 -2.05
N TYR A 392 -19.22 0.86 -3.22
CA TYR A 392 -18.86 2.25 -3.49
C TYR A 392 -20.09 3.15 -3.34
N ASP A 393 -20.00 4.15 -2.50
CA ASP A 393 -21.09 5.07 -2.16
C ASP A 393 -20.88 6.50 -2.68
N GLY A 394 -19.80 6.71 -3.44
CA GLY A 394 -19.44 8.02 -3.99
C GLY A 394 -18.53 8.84 -3.08
N GLY A 395 -18.13 8.30 -1.95
CA GLY A 395 -17.18 8.90 -1.02
C GLY A 395 -15.75 8.39 -1.20
N PHE A 396 -14.83 9.02 -0.47
CA PHE A 396 -13.50 8.46 -0.22
C PHE A 396 -13.64 7.29 0.74
N ASN A 397 -13.23 6.16 0.33
CA ASN A 397 -13.10 4.99 1.20
C ASN A 397 -11.70 4.87 1.74
#